data_30ad9aca266c1c3bd72dd11c55f4eebc
#
_entry.id   30ad9aca266c1c3bd72dd11c55f4eebc
#
_cell.length_a   1.000
_cell.length_b   1.000
_cell.length_c   1.000
_cell.angle_alpha   90.00
_cell.angle_beta   90.00
_cell.angle_gamma   90.00
#
_symmetry.space_group_name_H-M   'P 1'
#
loop_
_entity.id
_entity.type
_entity.pdbx_description
1 polymer ?
#
loop_
_entity_poly.entity_id
_entity_poly.type
_entity_poly.pdbx_seq_one_letter_code
_entity_poly.pdbx_strand_id
1 'polypeptide(L)'
;GGVLRFLIYRLQRRQGEKQAQDERMGGRELTDDVKAVAREMHRRGQASSICIDQLPLILNGEVQYLMMYGTPGSGKSNTINKLLKQIRARGDMAIIYDKGCSLIKKHFNERDDTLLNALDRRCAYWDMFREFESIPDFDSAASTLIPMGTKEDPFWQSSARTIFSAVSYRQKKKGIHSYNALLRTLLAIDLKALRDYLAGTEASNLVEEKVEKTAISIRSVLTNYVKALRYLQGIERTGRRPFTIREWMSAVNDPQIKQHGWLWVTSNARQHESLKPLISMWLAQAANCLLGMGENLHRRVWFIYDELPSLNKLPELPGVLAEARRFGGCFVLGFQAKAQMDFTYGKETADAMLGLVNTRFFFRSPSSTEAEWVQREIGQRRDKVFSEQYSYGADTVRDGVSFSKVEEDRYLVNYTDIQKLPNLSCYVTFPGDYPAVRMSMRYEKIKDC
;
A
#
# COMPACT_ATOMS: atom_id res chain seq x y z
N GLY A 1 31.34 -0.36 65.95
CA GLY A 1 30.88 -1.61 65.27
C GLY A 1 29.56 -1.48 64.52
N GLY A 2 28.63 -0.61 64.93
CA GLY A 2 27.28 -0.53 64.33
C GLY A 2 27.21 0.15 62.96
N VAL A 3 27.98 1.21 62.75
CA VAL A 3 28.01 1.96 61.48
C VAL A 3 28.59 1.12 60.33
N LEU A 4 29.61 0.33 60.62
CA LEU A 4 30.23 -0.54 59.60
C LEU A 4 29.29 -1.68 59.18
N ARG A 5 28.55 -2.27 60.11
CA ARG A 5 27.52 -3.29 59.80
C ARG A 5 26.39 -2.71 59.00
N PHE A 6 25.96 -1.49 59.28
CA PHE A 6 24.90 -0.80 58.53
C PHE A 6 25.38 -0.45 57.11
N LEU A 7 26.62 -0.02 56.93
CA LEU A 7 27.20 0.26 55.60
C LEU A 7 27.33 -1.02 54.75
N ILE A 8 27.81 -2.11 55.39
CA ILE A 8 27.93 -3.42 54.71
C ILE A 8 26.52 -3.93 54.31
N TYR A 9 25.56 -3.82 55.21
CA TYR A 9 24.16 -4.22 54.93
C TYR A 9 23.54 -3.38 53.77
N ARG A 10 23.77 -2.07 53.76
CA ARG A 10 23.32 -1.19 52.66
C ARG A 10 24.05 -1.52 51.35
N LEU A 11 25.31 -1.84 51.34
CA LEU A 11 26.06 -2.26 50.16
C LEU A 11 25.54 -3.61 49.63
N GLN A 12 25.37 -4.58 50.54
CA GLN A 12 24.85 -5.89 50.16
C GLN A 12 23.41 -5.80 49.64
N ARG A 13 22.57 -4.98 50.28
CA ARG A 13 21.17 -4.74 49.79
C ARG A 13 21.18 -4.06 48.43
N ARG A 14 22.02 -3.05 48.19
CA ARG A 14 22.18 -2.41 46.88
C ARG A 14 22.75 -3.37 45.83
N GLN A 15 23.66 -4.24 46.16
CA GLN A 15 24.13 -5.29 45.25
C GLN A 15 23.07 -6.33 44.97
N GLY A 16 22.29 -6.76 45.97
CA GLY A 16 21.17 -7.66 45.81
C GLY A 16 20.07 -7.05 44.93
N GLU A 17 19.72 -5.77 45.18
CA GLU A 17 18.74 -5.04 44.36
C GLU A 17 19.22 -4.85 42.90
N LYS A 18 20.52 -4.66 42.66
CA LYS A 18 21.09 -4.63 41.30
C LYS A 18 21.14 -5.99 40.63
N GLN A 19 21.37 -7.05 41.38
CA GLN A 19 21.39 -8.42 40.86
C GLN A 19 19.99 -8.98 40.60
N ALA A 20 18.99 -8.44 41.29
CA ALA A 20 17.58 -8.80 41.11
C ALA A 20 16.90 -8.03 39.96
N GLN A 21 17.58 -7.06 39.35
CA GLN A 21 17.03 -6.35 38.21
C GLN A 21 17.24 -7.14 36.93
N ASP A 22 16.17 -7.19 36.10
CA ASP A 22 16.25 -7.72 34.75
C ASP A 22 17.25 -6.91 33.93
N GLU A 23 18.22 -7.58 33.31
CA GLU A 23 19.22 -6.96 32.44
C GLU A 23 18.81 -7.12 30.99
N ARG A 24 18.74 -6.01 30.28
CA ARG A 24 18.52 -6.03 28.84
C ARG A 24 19.76 -6.54 28.10
N MET A 25 19.58 -7.57 27.26
CA MET A 25 20.66 -8.19 26.49
C MET A 25 20.68 -7.74 25.02
N GLY A 26 19.55 -7.27 24.47
CA GLY A 26 19.46 -6.87 23.06
C GLY A 26 18.05 -6.78 22.54
N GLY A 27 17.90 -6.73 21.23
CA GLY A 27 16.65 -6.58 20.53
C GLY A 27 16.23 -5.12 20.34
N ARG A 28 14.98 -4.92 19.88
CA ARG A 28 14.43 -3.56 19.64
C ARG A 28 14.04 -2.89 20.96
N GLU A 29 14.05 -1.58 20.99
CA GLU A 29 13.51 -0.77 22.09
C GLU A 29 12.13 -0.22 21.74
N LEU A 30 11.37 0.14 22.77
CA LEU A 30 10.13 0.91 22.67
C LEU A 30 10.30 2.20 23.47
N THR A 31 9.89 3.32 22.91
CA THR A 31 9.90 4.63 23.59
C THR A 31 8.67 5.43 23.27
N ASP A 32 8.25 6.26 24.25
CA ASP A 32 7.23 7.30 24.08
C ASP A 32 7.86 8.69 23.85
N ASP A 33 9.20 8.81 23.99
CA ASP A 33 9.91 10.08 23.80
C ASP A 33 10.21 10.33 22.32
N VAL A 34 9.21 10.81 21.60
CA VAL A 34 9.31 11.19 20.18
C VAL A 34 10.42 12.23 19.96
N LYS A 35 10.59 13.18 20.91
CA LYS A 35 11.60 14.24 20.78
C LYS A 35 13.02 13.72 20.90
N ALA A 36 13.24 12.70 21.74
CA ALA A 36 14.55 12.07 21.86
C ALA A 36 14.94 11.38 20.57
N VAL A 37 13.99 10.63 19.96
CA VAL A 37 14.22 9.96 18.67
C VAL A 37 14.48 10.97 17.56
N ALA A 38 13.68 12.04 17.48
CA ALA A 38 13.88 13.11 16.50
C ALA A 38 15.26 13.77 16.66
N ARG A 39 15.68 14.09 17.87
CA ARG A 39 17.02 14.66 18.15
C ARG A 39 18.12 13.72 17.70
N GLU A 40 17.98 12.43 17.96
CA GLU A 40 18.97 11.43 17.56
C GLU A 40 19.04 11.30 16.02
N MET A 41 17.91 11.30 15.33
CA MET A 41 17.86 11.32 13.85
C MET A 41 18.57 12.55 13.28
N HIS A 42 18.32 13.73 13.86
CA HIS A 42 19.01 14.97 13.45
C HIS A 42 20.51 14.91 13.74
N ARG A 43 20.91 14.43 14.92
CA ARG A 43 22.32 14.27 15.31
C ARG A 43 23.09 13.37 14.36
N ARG A 44 22.44 12.28 13.87
CA ARG A 44 23.02 11.35 12.90
C ARG A 44 22.94 11.86 11.46
N GLY A 45 22.32 13.00 11.20
CA GLY A 45 22.06 13.49 9.84
C GLY A 45 21.10 12.61 9.03
N GLN A 46 20.23 11.86 9.71
CA GLN A 46 19.31 10.90 9.12
C GLN A 46 17.83 11.33 9.20
N ALA A 47 17.55 12.57 9.61
CA ALA A 47 16.20 13.11 9.64
C ALA A 47 15.78 13.61 8.26
N SER A 48 14.63 13.16 7.77
CA SER A 48 13.97 13.70 6.58
C SER A 48 13.35 15.08 6.87
N SER A 49 13.10 15.86 5.82
CA SER A 49 12.26 17.05 5.90
C SER A 49 10.77 16.72 6.10
N ILE A 50 10.35 15.49 5.83
CA ILE A 50 8.98 15.03 6.05
C ILE A 50 8.86 14.50 7.47
N CYS A 51 7.88 15.06 8.20
CA CYS A 51 7.62 14.71 9.59
C CYS A 51 6.15 14.34 9.80
N ILE A 52 5.89 13.44 10.72
CA ILE A 52 4.55 13.25 11.30
C ILE A 52 4.57 13.88 12.67
N ASP A 53 3.95 15.05 12.80
CA ASP A 53 4.09 15.96 13.95
C ASP A 53 5.59 16.25 14.24
N GLN A 54 6.11 15.80 15.36
CA GLN A 54 7.52 16.00 15.74
C GLN A 54 8.45 14.85 15.34
N LEU A 55 7.92 13.77 14.75
CA LEU A 55 8.68 12.62 14.36
C LEU A 55 9.07 12.71 12.88
N PRO A 56 10.34 12.97 12.54
CA PRO A 56 10.78 12.94 11.15
C PRO A 56 10.78 11.51 10.62
N LEU A 57 10.55 11.35 9.32
CA LEU A 57 10.90 10.12 8.65
C LEU A 57 12.43 9.99 8.56
N ILE A 58 12.92 8.81 8.26
CA ILE A 58 14.34 8.64 7.96
C ILE A 58 14.66 9.28 6.62
N LEU A 59 15.82 9.89 6.50
CA LEU A 59 16.29 10.52 5.28
C LEU A 59 16.26 9.53 4.11
N ASN A 60 15.57 9.91 3.02
CA ASN A 60 15.26 9.04 1.89
C ASN A 60 14.42 7.79 2.26
N GLY A 61 13.77 7.78 3.43
CA GLY A 61 12.91 6.68 3.87
C GLY A 61 11.64 6.56 3.02
N GLU A 62 11.21 7.63 2.35
CA GLU A 62 10.07 7.61 1.45
C GLU A 62 10.22 6.64 0.27
N VAL A 63 11.44 6.48 -0.29
CA VAL A 63 11.71 5.50 -1.34
C VAL A 63 11.95 4.08 -0.80
N GLN A 64 11.86 3.90 0.51
CA GLN A 64 11.86 2.62 1.20
C GLN A 64 10.47 2.26 1.71
N TYR A 65 9.48 2.98 1.26
CA TYR A 65 8.03 2.81 1.42
C TYR A 65 7.51 2.95 2.85
N LEU A 66 6.26 3.34 2.94
CA LEU A 66 5.51 3.53 4.18
C LEU A 66 4.29 2.61 4.22
N MET A 67 3.96 2.12 5.40
CA MET A 67 2.74 1.35 5.64
C MET A 67 1.87 2.07 6.66
N MET A 68 0.57 2.16 6.37
CA MET A 68 -0.46 2.69 7.26
C MET A 68 -1.47 1.58 7.56
N TYR A 69 -1.32 0.93 8.70
CA TYR A 69 -2.18 -0.18 9.10
C TYR A 69 -3.10 0.20 10.26
N GLY A 70 -4.35 -0.16 10.18
CA GLY A 70 -5.32 0.00 11.27
C GLY A 70 -6.76 0.19 10.78
N THR A 71 -7.70 0.11 11.71
CA THR A 71 -9.14 0.23 11.42
C THR A 71 -9.56 1.65 11.01
N PRO A 72 -10.75 1.81 10.39
CA PRO A 72 -11.29 3.13 10.08
C PRO A 72 -11.37 4.02 11.33
N GLY A 73 -11.07 5.30 11.18
CA GLY A 73 -11.12 6.28 12.26
C GLY A 73 -9.98 6.21 13.27
N SER A 74 -9.03 5.26 13.14
CA SER A 74 -7.91 5.11 14.06
C SER A 74 -6.82 6.18 13.91
N GLY A 75 -6.73 6.83 12.74
CA GLY A 75 -5.74 7.90 12.50
C GLY A 75 -5.02 7.83 11.15
N LYS A 76 -5.21 6.79 10.33
CA LYS A 76 -4.56 6.63 9.02
C LYS A 76 -4.73 7.84 8.11
N SER A 77 -5.98 8.24 7.86
CA SER A 77 -6.26 9.37 6.97
C SER A 77 -5.71 10.71 7.51
N ASN A 78 -5.63 10.86 8.83
CA ASN A 78 -4.98 12.01 9.45
C ASN A 78 -3.48 12.06 9.14
N THR A 79 -2.82 10.92 9.20
CA THR A 79 -1.40 10.78 8.85
C THR A 79 -1.16 11.04 7.36
N ILE A 80 -2.01 10.49 6.50
CA ILE A 80 -1.96 10.76 5.05
C ILE A 80 -2.17 12.25 4.76
N ASN A 81 -3.11 12.92 5.41
CA ASN A 81 -3.31 14.36 5.28
C ASN A 81 -2.04 15.17 5.61
N LYS A 82 -1.33 14.79 6.69
CA LYS A 82 -0.07 15.44 7.08
C LYS A 82 1.03 15.22 6.04
N LEU A 83 1.10 14.03 5.46
CA LEU A 83 2.02 13.73 4.37
C LEU A 83 1.68 14.54 3.12
N LEU A 84 0.43 14.56 2.68
CA LEU A 84 -0.01 15.26 1.48
C LEU A 84 0.34 16.74 1.51
N LYS A 85 0.15 17.43 2.64
CA LYS A 85 0.57 18.83 2.81
C LYS A 85 2.05 19.04 2.50
N GLN A 86 2.90 18.16 3.04
CA GLN A 86 4.34 18.28 2.89
C GLN A 86 4.82 17.89 1.49
N ILE A 87 4.20 16.87 0.89
CA ILE A 87 4.45 16.47 -0.50
C ILE A 87 4.10 17.63 -1.44
N ARG A 88 2.95 18.29 -1.23
CA ARG A 88 2.55 19.47 -2.00
C ARG A 88 3.54 20.62 -1.85
N ALA A 89 3.97 20.90 -0.61
CA ALA A 89 4.93 21.96 -0.33
C ALA A 89 6.31 21.71 -0.97
N ARG A 90 6.71 20.44 -1.13
CA ARG A 90 7.95 20.06 -1.85
C ARG A 90 7.82 20.17 -3.37
N GLY A 91 6.61 20.26 -3.90
CA GLY A 91 6.35 20.23 -5.33
C GLY A 91 6.42 18.84 -5.97
N ASP A 92 6.46 17.78 -5.18
CA ASP A 92 6.56 16.42 -5.67
C ASP A 92 5.29 15.98 -6.42
N MET A 93 5.45 15.12 -7.42
CA MET A 93 4.35 14.46 -8.13
C MET A 93 3.71 13.38 -7.26
N ALA A 94 2.39 13.27 -7.29
CA ALA A 94 1.69 12.22 -6.57
C ALA A 94 0.54 11.61 -7.38
N ILE A 95 0.37 10.31 -7.24
CA ILE A 95 -0.79 9.53 -7.69
C ILE A 95 -1.50 9.04 -6.42
N ILE A 96 -2.77 9.43 -6.25
CA ILE A 96 -3.49 9.22 -5.00
C ILE A 96 -4.77 8.43 -5.27
N TYR A 97 -4.83 7.24 -4.72
CA TYR A 97 -6.06 6.47 -4.65
C TYR A 97 -6.82 6.79 -3.38
N ASP A 98 -7.98 7.43 -3.53
CA ASP A 98 -8.83 7.89 -2.43
C ASP A 98 -10.21 7.23 -2.53
N LYS A 99 -10.37 6.11 -1.82
CA LYS A 99 -11.66 5.44 -1.69
C LYS A 99 -12.57 6.23 -0.75
N GLY A 100 -13.67 6.72 -1.27
CA GLY A 100 -14.63 7.50 -0.49
C GLY A 100 -14.47 9.01 -0.61
N CYS A 101 -13.51 9.49 -1.38
CA CYS A 101 -13.33 10.92 -1.71
C CYS A 101 -13.10 11.82 -0.47
N SER A 102 -12.45 11.30 0.56
CA SER A 102 -12.20 12.06 1.79
C SER A 102 -10.95 12.94 1.70
N LEU A 103 -9.95 12.51 0.96
CA LEU A 103 -8.69 13.23 0.76
C LEU A 103 -8.82 14.29 -0.34
N ILE A 104 -9.47 13.93 -1.46
CA ILE A 104 -9.65 14.85 -2.59
C ILE A 104 -10.38 16.12 -2.20
N LYS A 105 -11.40 16.05 -1.34
CA LYS A 105 -12.13 17.22 -0.83
C LYS A 105 -11.25 18.24 -0.13
N LYS A 106 -10.10 17.84 0.38
CA LYS A 106 -9.20 18.66 1.19
C LYS A 106 -7.97 19.13 0.46
N HIS A 107 -7.58 18.46 -0.62
CA HIS A 107 -6.27 18.66 -1.25
C HIS A 107 -6.32 18.88 -2.76
N PHE A 108 -7.49 18.77 -3.38
CA PHE A 108 -7.60 18.92 -4.83
C PHE A 108 -7.35 20.37 -5.28
N ASN A 109 -6.45 20.55 -6.22
CA ASN A 109 -6.18 21.82 -6.86
C ASN A 109 -6.67 21.79 -8.32
N GLU A 110 -7.77 22.48 -8.60
CA GLU A 110 -8.38 22.48 -9.93
C GLU A 110 -7.47 22.95 -11.06
N ARG A 111 -6.43 23.74 -10.75
CA ARG A 111 -5.53 24.28 -11.77
C ARG A 111 -4.51 23.26 -12.24
N ASP A 112 -3.97 22.47 -11.31
CA ASP A 112 -2.78 21.66 -11.53
C ASP A 112 -3.06 20.17 -11.47
N ASP A 113 -4.13 19.77 -10.79
CA ASP A 113 -4.45 18.35 -10.55
C ASP A 113 -5.35 17.77 -11.64
N THR A 114 -5.21 16.50 -11.84
CA THR A 114 -6.03 15.70 -12.76
C THR A 114 -6.86 14.70 -11.99
N LEU A 115 -8.12 14.54 -12.36
CA LEU A 115 -9.05 13.58 -11.74
C LEU A 115 -9.40 12.47 -12.73
N LEU A 116 -9.26 11.22 -12.27
CA LEU A 116 -9.78 10.02 -12.90
C LEU A 116 -10.87 9.41 -12.01
N ASN A 117 -12.09 9.75 -12.30
CA ASN A 117 -13.30 9.15 -11.74
C ASN A 117 -14.40 9.22 -12.81
N ALA A 118 -14.67 8.11 -13.45
CA ALA A 118 -15.57 8.06 -14.62
C ALA A 118 -17.02 8.55 -14.36
N LEU A 119 -17.40 8.69 -13.08
CA LEU A 119 -18.71 9.21 -12.66
C LEU A 119 -18.68 10.68 -12.20
N ASP A 120 -17.50 11.30 -12.19
CA ASP A 120 -17.35 12.73 -11.90
C ASP A 120 -17.26 13.53 -13.20
N ARG A 121 -17.96 14.64 -13.28
CA ARG A 121 -17.94 15.51 -14.47
C ARG A 121 -16.57 16.12 -14.76
N ARG A 122 -15.67 16.18 -13.78
CA ARG A 122 -14.31 16.68 -13.93
C ARG A 122 -13.34 15.62 -14.42
N CYS A 123 -13.79 14.37 -14.62
CA CYS A 123 -12.93 13.28 -15.07
C CYS A 123 -12.17 13.65 -16.34
N ALA A 124 -10.87 13.48 -16.35
CA ALA A 124 -10.07 13.65 -17.55
C ALA A 124 -10.49 12.67 -18.66
N TYR A 125 -10.36 13.08 -19.90
CA TYR A 125 -10.57 12.17 -21.05
C TYR A 125 -9.39 11.21 -21.14
N TRP A 126 -9.38 10.12 -20.35
CA TRP A 126 -8.37 9.09 -20.50
C TRP A 126 -8.62 8.31 -21.79
N ASP A 127 -7.62 8.30 -22.67
CA ASP A 127 -7.65 7.62 -23.96
C ASP A 127 -6.79 6.36 -23.90
N MET A 128 -7.42 5.22 -23.68
CA MET A 128 -6.80 3.91 -23.57
C MET A 128 -6.02 3.52 -24.83
N PHE A 129 -6.46 3.99 -26.01
CA PHE A 129 -5.84 3.67 -27.30
C PHE A 129 -4.57 4.49 -27.57
N ARG A 130 -4.42 5.61 -26.88
CA ARG A 130 -3.15 6.36 -26.82
C ARG A 130 -2.24 5.89 -25.70
N GLU A 131 -2.84 5.46 -24.58
CA GLU A 131 -2.09 4.97 -23.41
C GLU A 131 -1.28 3.74 -23.74
N PHE A 132 -1.89 2.73 -24.38
CA PHE A 132 -1.28 1.46 -24.70
C PHE A 132 -0.77 1.41 -26.11
N GLU A 133 0.51 1.05 -26.31
CA GLU A 133 1.17 1.09 -27.62
C GLU A 133 1.23 -0.26 -28.30
N SER A 134 1.39 -1.33 -27.54
CA SER A 134 1.67 -2.69 -28.01
C SER A 134 0.69 -3.72 -27.43
N ILE A 135 0.72 -4.92 -27.99
CA ILE A 135 -0.10 -6.04 -27.46
C ILE A 135 0.22 -6.33 -26.00
N PRO A 136 1.50 -6.42 -25.56
CA PRO A 136 1.82 -6.60 -24.13
C PRO A 136 1.22 -5.55 -23.21
N ASP A 137 1.08 -4.29 -23.65
CA ASP A 137 0.43 -3.24 -22.83
C ASP A 137 -1.05 -3.56 -22.62
N PHE A 138 -1.76 -3.99 -23.68
CA PHE A 138 -3.15 -4.40 -23.59
C PHE A 138 -3.32 -5.70 -22.77
N ASP A 139 -2.36 -6.63 -22.83
CA ASP A 139 -2.36 -7.83 -22.01
C ASP A 139 -2.19 -7.50 -20.53
N SER A 140 -1.30 -6.58 -20.19
CA SER A 140 -1.12 -6.07 -18.83
C SER A 140 -2.40 -5.41 -18.33
N ALA A 141 -3.01 -4.52 -19.13
CA ALA A 141 -4.30 -3.90 -18.80
C ALA A 141 -5.41 -4.93 -18.60
N ALA A 142 -5.50 -5.93 -19.49
CA ALA A 142 -6.47 -7.01 -19.40
C ALA A 142 -6.29 -7.82 -18.11
N SER A 143 -5.06 -8.07 -17.69
CA SER A 143 -4.77 -8.84 -16.47
C SER A 143 -5.30 -8.18 -15.18
N THR A 144 -5.34 -6.86 -15.17
CA THR A 144 -5.88 -6.07 -14.05
C THR A 144 -7.39 -5.88 -14.15
N LEU A 145 -7.89 -5.63 -15.38
CA LEU A 145 -9.32 -5.43 -15.65
C LEU A 145 -10.12 -6.72 -15.39
N ILE A 146 -9.54 -7.87 -15.76
CA ILE A 146 -10.15 -9.20 -15.68
C ILE A 146 -9.28 -10.05 -14.74
N PRO A 147 -9.44 -9.92 -13.41
CA PRO A 147 -8.63 -10.67 -12.46
C PRO A 147 -8.93 -12.17 -12.51
N MET A 148 -7.92 -13.01 -12.21
CA MET A 148 -8.13 -14.44 -12.04
C MET A 148 -8.90 -14.72 -10.77
N GLY A 149 -9.93 -15.55 -10.86
CA GLY A 149 -10.64 -16.09 -9.69
C GLY A 149 -9.77 -17.12 -8.95
N THR A 150 -9.96 -17.23 -7.64
CA THR A 150 -9.22 -18.20 -6.81
C THR A 150 -9.78 -19.62 -6.89
N LYS A 151 -11.04 -19.77 -7.34
CA LYS A 151 -11.79 -21.05 -7.35
C LYS A 151 -12.33 -21.43 -8.72
N GLU A 152 -12.14 -20.59 -9.73
CA GLU A 152 -12.67 -20.79 -11.08
C GLU A 152 -11.58 -21.36 -11.99
N ASP A 153 -12.01 -22.05 -13.07
CA ASP A 153 -11.09 -22.51 -14.11
C ASP A 153 -10.43 -21.27 -14.77
N PRO A 154 -9.08 -21.18 -14.74
CA PRO A 154 -8.36 -20.06 -15.33
C PRO A 154 -8.62 -19.85 -16.82
N PHE A 155 -9.10 -20.87 -17.51
CA PHE A 155 -9.39 -20.83 -18.95
C PHE A 155 -10.31 -19.66 -19.32
N TRP A 156 -11.37 -19.42 -18.52
CA TRP A 156 -12.40 -18.42 -18.86
C TRP A 156 -11.84 -17.00 -18.80
N GLN A 157 -11.15 -16.65 -17.74
CA GLN A 157 -10.54 -15.32 -17.58
C GLN A 157 -9.39 -15.12 -18.57
N SER A 158 -8.53 -16.13 -18.79
CA SER A 158 -7.46 -16.06 -19.77
C SER A 158 -8.00 -15.83 -21.17
N SER A 159 -9.05 -16.56 -21.56
CA SER A 159 -9.69 -16.41 -22.86
C SER A 159 -10.32 -15.04 -23.03
N ALA A 160 -10.99 -14.54 -21.98
CA ALA A 160 -11.57 -13.20 -21.99
C ALA A 160 -10.51 -12.11 -22.14
N ARG A 161 -9.36 -12.24 -21.46
CA ARG A 161 -8.20 -11.34 -21.61
C ARG A 161 -7.67 -11.33 -23.05
N THR A 162 -7.48 -12.50 -23.63
CA THR A 162 -6.99 -12.64 -25.01
C THR A 162 -7.93 -11.96 -26.02
N ILE A 163 -9.25 -12.13 -25.88
CA ILE A 163 -10.22 -11.44 -26.74
C ILE A 163 -10.18 -9.94 -26.52
N PHE A 164 -10.15 -9.48 -25.25
CA PHE A 164 -10.07 -8.06 -24.96
C PHE A 164 -8.84 -7.40 -25.57
N SER A 165 -7.66 -7.99 -25.39
CA SER A 165 -6.40 -7.47 -25.93
C SER A 165 -6.41 -7.43 -27.47
N ALA A 166 -6.86 -8.51 -28.11
CA ALA A 166 -6.91 -8.60 -29.57
C ALA A 166 -7.85 -7.58 -30.19
N VAL A 167 -9.08 -7.43 -29.62
CA VAL A 167 -10.06 -6.44 -30.09
C VAL A 167 -9.53 -5.02 -29.88
N SER A 168 -9.04 -4.72 -28.70
CA SER A 168 -8.55 -3.39 -28.33
C SER A 168 -7.36 -2.96 -29.20
N TYR A 169 -6.38 -3.84 -29.39
CA TYR A 169 -5.23 -3.55 -30.22
C TYR A 169 -5.60 -3.36 -31.70
N ARG A 170 -6.48 -4.21 -32.23
CA ARG A 170 -6.98 -4.07 -33.61
C ARG A 170 -7.75 -2.76 -33.81
N GLN A 171 -8.57 -2.37 -32.84
CA GLN A 171 -9.28 -1.11 -32.88
C GLN A 171 -8.31 0.08 -32.90
N LYS A 172 -7.27 0.07 -32.04
CA LYS A 172 -6.18 1.05 -32.05
C LYS A 172 -5.51 1.13 -33.43
N LYS A 173 -5.17 0.00 -34.03
CA LYS A 173 -4.56 -0.05 -35.38
C LYS A 173 -5.43 0.57 -36.47
N LYS A 174 -6.75 0.52 -36.32
CA LYS A 174 -7.71 1.17 -37.21
C LYS A 174 -7.90 2.67 -36.93
N GLY A 175 -7.21 3.21 -35.90
CA GLY A 175 -7.33 4.63 -35.50
C GLY A 175 -8.68 4.98 -34.86
N ILE A 176 -9.39 3.98 -34.32
CA ILE A 176 -10.72 4.19 -33.72
C ILE A 176 -10.56 4.35 -32.21
N HIS A 177 -10.64 5.58 -31.70
CA HIS A 177 -10.55 5.93 -30.29
C HIS A 177 -11.94 6.10 -29.68
N SER A 178 -12.68 5.01 -29.49
CA SER A 178 -14.06 5.02 -28.99
C SER A 178 -14.37 3.84 -28.11
N TYR A 179 -14.78 4.11 -26.87
CA TYR A 179 -15.26 3.09 -25.93
C TYR A 179 -16.59 2.48 -26.38
N ASN A 180 -17.44 3.24 -27.08
CA ASN A 180 -18.65 2.71 -27.69
C ASN A 180 -18.34 1.64 -28.73
N ALA A 181 -17.40 1.91 -29.63
CA ALA A 181 -16.99 0.95 -30.66
C ALA A 181 -16.38 -0.30 -30.01
N LEU A 182 -15.52 -0.13 -28.98
CA LEU A 182 -14.91 -1.23 -28.26
C LEU A 182 -15.94 -2.15 -27.62
N LEU A 183 -16.85 -1.59 -26.83
CA LEU A 183 -17.87 -2.37 -26.13
C LEU A 183 -18.86 -3.02 -27.08
N ARG A 184 -19.20 -2.36 -28.19
CA ARG A 184 -20.03 -2.94 -29.25
C ARG A 184 -19.35 -4.17 -29.85
N THR A 185 -18.08 -4.09 -30.20
CA THR A 185 -17.32 -5.21 -30.77
C THR A 185 -17.18 -6.35 -29.78
N LEU A 186 -16.87 -6.05 -28.52
CA LEU A 186 -16.67 -7.09 -27.48
C LEU A 186 -17.97 -7.79 -27.11
N LEU A 187 -19.10 -7.05 -26.98
CA LEU A 187 -20.28 -7.51 -26.29
C LEU A 187 -21.54 -7.61 -27.17
N ALA A 188 -21.67 -6.82 -28.22
CA ALA A 188 -22.94 -6.62 -28.93
C ALA A 188 -23.01 -7.20 -30.33
N ILE A 189 -21.91 -7.25 -31.09
CA ILE A 189 -21.95 -7.84 -32.44
C ILE A 189 -22.20 -9.35 -32.38
N ASP A 190 -22.79 -9.93 -33.44
CA ASP A 190 -22.94 -11.37 -33.51
C ASP A 190 -21.58 -12.12 -33.56
N LEU A 191 -21.59 -13.42 -33.25
CA LEU A 191 -20.36 -14.20 -33.18
C LEU A 191 -19.67 -14.37 -34.54
N LYS A 192 -20.44 -14.33 -35.63
CA LYS A 192 -19.85 -14.38 -36.98
C LYS A 192 -19.05 -13.11 -37.26
N ALA A 193 -19.63 -11.94 -36.96
CA ALA A 193 -18.93 -10.67 -37.10
C ALA A 193 -17.73 -10.55 -36.17
N LEU A 194 -17.80 -11.07 -34.94
CA LEU A 194 -16.65 -11.12 -34.02
C LEU A 194 -15.55 -12.06 -34.57
N ARG A 195 -15.91 -13.20 -35.12
CA ARG A 195 -14.98 -14.14 -35.77
C ARG A 195 -14.25 -13.48 -36.91
N ASP A 196 -14.98 -12.81 -37.80
CA ASP A 196 -14.40 -12.08 -38.92
C ASP A 196 -13.48 -10.94 -38.44
N TYR A 197 -13.90 -10.27 -37.37
CA TYR A 197 -13.10 -9.21 -36.75
C TYR A 197 -11.79 -9.73 -36.14
N LEU A 198 -11.77 -10.92 -35.56
CA LEU A 198 -10.61 -11.52 -34.89
C LEU A 198 -9.77 -12.43 -35.81
N ALA A 199 -10.15 -12.60 -37.07
CA ALA A 199 -9.42 -13.43 -38.04
C ALA A 199 -7.93 -13.01 -38.11
N GLY A 200 -7.03 -14.00 -38.02
CA GLY A 200 -5.58 -13.75 -38.04
C GLY A 200 -4.99 -13.21 -36.71
N THR A 201 -5.76 -13.19 -35.63
CA THR A 201 -5.25 -12.92 -34.27
C THR A 201 -5.15 -14.21 -33.48
N GLU A 202 -4.44 -14.19 -32.35
CA GLU A 202 -4.38 -15.32 -31.40
C GLU A 202 -5.73 -15.65 -30.75
N ALA A 203 -6.65 -14.69 -30.72
CA ALA A 203 -8.02 -14.90 -30.24
C ALA A 203 -8.93 -15.63 -31.24
N SER A 204 -8.53 -15.82 -32.48
CA SER A 204 -9.37 -16.40 -33.55
C SER A 204 -9.89 -17.80 -33.20
N ASN A 205 -9.06 -18.64 -32.58
CA ASN A 205 -9.43 -20.01 -32.20
C ASN A 205 -10.51 -20.04 -31.08
N LEU A 206 -10.64 -18.99 -30.28
CA LEU A 206 -11.61 -18.91 -29.19
C LEU A 206 -13.04 -18.61 -29.67
N VAL A 207 -13.20 -18.20 -30.92
CA VAL A 207 -14.47 -17.77 -31.52
C VAL A 207 -14.84 -18.56 -32.78
N GLU A 208 -14.14 -19.67 -33.07
CA GLU A 208 -14.47 -20.53 -34.19
C GLU A 208 -15.88 -21.10 -34.08
N GLU A 209 -16.50 -21.41 -35.23
CA GLU A 209 -17.87 -21.93 -35.29
C GLU A 209 -18.05 -23.22 -34.49
N LYS A 210 -17.07 -24.11 -34.53
CA LYS A 210 -17.08 -25.38 -33.77
C LYS A 210 -17.09 -25.22 -32.24
N VAL A 211 -16.75 -24.01 -31.70
CA VAL A 211 -16.68 -23.71 -30.27
C VAL A 211 -17.65 -22.57 -29.86
N GLU A 212 -18.73 -22.39 -30.61
CA GLU A 212 -19.68 -21.28 -30.42
C GLU A 212 -20.21 -21.18 -28.98
N LYS A 213 -20.56 -22.30 -28.34
CA LYS A 213 -21.02 -22.31 -26.95
C LYS A 213 -19.93 -21.80 -25.98
N THR A 214 -18.70 -22.17 -26.22
CA THR A 214 -17.55 -21.69 -25.46
C THR A 214 -17.37 -20.18 -25.65
N ALA A 215 -17.46 -19.69 -26.89
CA ALA A 215 -17.37 -18.26 -27.20
C ALA A 215 -18.46 -17.44 -26.50
N ILE A 216 -19.70 -17.94 -26.41
CA ILE A 216 -20.80 -17.30 -25.66
C ILE A 216 -20.45 -17.22 -24.18
N SER A 217 -19.92 -18.27 -23.59
CA SER A 217 -19.52 -18.31 -22.17
C SER A 217 -18.38 -17.34 -21.89
N ILE A 218 -17.35 -17.28 -22.75
CA ILE A 218 -16.26 -16.31 -22.64
C ILE A 218 -16.80 -14.88 -22.72
N ARG A 219 -17.73 -14.60 -23.62
CA ARG A 219 -18.37 -13.27 -23.71
C ARG A 219 -19.15 -12.91 -22.44
N SER A 220 -19.79 -13.85 -21.78
CA SER A 220 -20.45 -13.62 -20.50
C SER A 220 -19.45 -13.22 -19.41
N VAL A 221 -18.30 -13.89 -19.34
CA VAL A 221 -17.20 -13.52 -18.43
C VAL A 221 -16.70 -12.12 -18.77
N LEU A 222 -16.45 -11.86 -20.05
CA LEU A 222 -15.99 -10.56 -20.52
C LEU A 222 -16.94 -9.42 -20.10
N THR A 223 -18.25 -9.64 -20.26
CA THR A 223 -19.30 -8.68 -19.90
C THR A 223 -19.20 -8.25 -18.44
N ASN A 224 -18.92 -9.19 -17.53
CA ASN A 224 -18.85 -8.89 -16.10
C ASN A 224 -17.72 -7.90 -15.75
N TYR A 225 -16.61 -7.97 -16.46
CA TYR A 225 -15.40 -7.20 -16.14
C TYR A 225 -15.26 -5.91 -16.97
N VAL A 226 -15.54 -5.97 -18.28
CA VAL A 226 -15.36 -4.80 -19.16
C VAL A 226 -16.46 -3.78 -19.07
N LYS A 227 -17.59 -4.13 -18.43
CA LYS A 227 -18.72 -3.20 -18.25
C LYS A 227 -18.35 -1.89 -17.55
N ALA A 228 -17.26 -1.86 -16.79
CA ALA A 228 -16.75 -0.63 -16.16
C ALA A 228 -16.35 0.43 -17.21
N LEU A 229 -15.90 0.02 -18.38
CA LEU A 229 -15.51 0.92 -19.48
C LEU A 229 -16.73 1.69 -20.05
N ARG A 230 -17.94 1.24 -19.81
CA ARG A 230 -19.17 1.95 -20.25
C ARG A 230 -19.30 3.35 -19.67
N TYR A 231 -18.72 3.57 -18.50
CA TYR A 231 -18.72 4.90 -17.86
C TYR A 231 -17.83 5.90 -18.58
N LEU A 232 -16.97 5.45 -19.49
CA LEU A 232 -16.13 6.28 -20.36
C LEU A 232 -16.75 6.48 -21.76
N GLN A 233 -17.90 5.84 -22.07
CA GLN A 233 -18.54 5.99 -23.37
C GLN A 233 -18.90 7.46 -23.66
N GLY A 234 -18.52 7.91 -24.84
CA GLY A 234 -18.81 9.29 -25.28
C GLY A 234 -17.86 10.35 -24.72
N ILE A 235 -16.87 9.97 -23.90
CA ILE A 235 -15.91 10.93 -23.33
C ILE A 235 -15.10 11.63 -24.44
N GLU A 236 -14.87 10.96 -25.55
CA GLU A 236 -14.22 11.49 -26.75
C GLU A 236 -14.98 12.66 -27.40
N ARG A 237 -16.28 12.80 -27.11
CA ARG A 237 -17.17 13.85 -27.67
C ARG A 237 -17.26 15.07 -26.76
N THR A 238 -16.61 15.06 -25.59
CA THR A 238 -16.71 16.16 -24.61
C THR A 238 -15.89 17.40 -24.98
N GLY A 239 -15.10 17.36 -26.06
CA GLY A 239 -14.19 18.42 -26.46
C GLY A 239 -12.93 18.56 -25.58
N ARG A 240 -12.77 17.69 -24.58
CA ARG A 240 -11.55 17.66 -23.74
C ARG A 240 -10.38 17.08 -24.52
N ARG A 241 -9.18 17.54 -24.17
CA ARG A 241 -7.96 16.95 -24.73
C ARG A 241 -7.79 15.52 -24.23
N PRO A 242 -7.39 14.58 -25.09
CA PRO A 242 -7.03 13.24 -24.66
C PRO A 242 -5.92 13.29 -23.60
N PHE A 243 -6.08 12.49 -22.57
CA PHE A 243 -5.15 12.36 -21.46
C PHE A 243 -4.61 10.93 -21.42
N THR A 244 -3.31 10.79 -21.18
CA THR A 244 -2.68 9.50 -20.85
C THR A 244 -1.88 9.65 -19.57
N ILE A 245 -1.88 8.61 -18.76
CA ILE A 245 -1.12 8.54 -17.50
C ILE A 245 0.37 8.61 -17.83
N ARG A 246 0.80 7.92 -18.86
CA ARG A 246 2.19 7.86 -19.30
C ARG A 246 2.75 9.24 -19.64
N GLU A 247 2.05 10.00 -20.51
CA GLU A 247 2.49 11.35 -20.88
C GLU A 247 2.48 12.29 -19.68
N TRP A 248 1.43 12.22 -18.85
CA TRP A 248 1.32 13.01 -17.64
C TRP A 248 2.49 12.74 -16.67
N MET A 249 2.82 11.48 -16.42
CA MET A 249 3.92 11.11 -15.54
C MET A 249 5.28 11.53 -16.08
N SER A 250 5.47 11.55 -17.39
CA SER A 250 6.74 11.95 -18.02
C SER A 250 7.13 13.39 -17.69
N ALA A 251 6.16 14.24 -17.35
CA ALA A 251 6.38 15.62 -16.94
C ALA A 251 7.27 15.77 -15.70
N VAL A 252 7.40 14.73 -14.87
CA VAL A 252 8.30 14.73 -13.70
C VAL A 252 9.77 14.89 -14.09
N ASN A 253 10.12 14.58 -15.33
CA ASN A 253 11.47 14.72 -15.86
C ASN A 253 11.76 16.12 -16.44
N ASP A 254 10.76 17.01 -16.52
CA ASP A 254 10.94 18.37 -16.99
C ASP A 254 11.53 19.24 -15.88
N PRO A 255 12.79 19.71 -16.02
CA PRO A 255 13.44 20.53 -15.00
C PRO A 255 12.84 21.93 -14.82
N GLN A 256 11.98 22.36 -15.75
CA GLN A 256 11.30 23.66 -15.65
C GLN A 256 10.07 23.60 -14.74
N ILE A 257 9.52 22.41 -14.52
CA ILE A 257 8.36 22.21 -13.65
C ILE A 257 8.84 22.03 -12.21
N LYS A 258 8.66 23.08 -11.40
CA LYS A 258 9.01 23.06 -9.97
C LYS A 258 7.88 22.54 -9.08
N GLN A 259 6.65 22.67 -9.53
CA GLN A 259 5.44 22.26 -8.82
C GLN A 259 4.67 21.30 -9.72
N HIS A 260 4.68 20.00 -9.35
CA HIS A 260 3.94 19.00 -10.11
C HIS A 260 2.49 18.91 -9.63
N GLY A 261 1.58 18.76 -10.58
CA GLY A 261 0.19 18.40 -10.29
C GLY A 261 0.06 16.97 -9.77
N TRP A 262 -1.08 16.66 -9.19
CA TRP A 262 -1.40 15.31 -8.69
C TRP A 262 -2.45 14.63 -9.54
N LEU A 263 -2.33 13.31 -9.64
CA LEU A 263 -3.34 12.47 -10.27
C LEU A 263 -4.19 11.82 -9.19
N TRP A 264 -5.45 12.19 -9.16
CA TRP A 264 -6.44 11.65 -8.25
C TRP A 264 -7.22 10.53 -8.92
N VAL A 265 -7.22 9.36 -8.33
CA VAL A 265 -8.02 8.21 -8.76
C VAL A 265 -8.99 7.92 -7.63
N THR A 266 -10.27 8.22 -7.83
CA THR A 266 -11.25 8.21 -6.75
C THR A 266 -12.49 7.41 -7.07
N SER A 267 -13.18 6.98 -6.03
CA SER A 267 -14.54 6.45 -6.10
C SER A 267 -15.30 6.78 -4.82
N ASN A 268 -16.61 7.01 -4.90
CA ASN A 268 -17.40 7.00 -3.69
C ASN A 268 -17.72 5.56 -3.26
N ALA A 269 -17.98 5.36 -1.97
CA ALA A 269 -18.20 4.05 -1.39
C ALA A 269 -19.36 3.27 -2.04
N ARG A 270 -20.40 3.98 -2.48
CA ARG A 270 -21.61 3.40 -3.10
C ARG A 270 -21.35 2.81 -4.50
N GLN A 271 -20.41 3.42 -5.25
CA GLN A 271 -20.17 3.10 -6.66
C GLN A 271 -18.85 2.36 -6.88
N HIS A 272 -18.09 2.16 -5.79
CA HIS A 272 -16.75 1.62 -5.86
C HIS A 272 -16.66 0.30 -6.62
N GLU A 273 -17.52 -0.66 -6.31
CA GLU A 273 -17.47 -2.00 -6.95
C GLU A 273 -17.68 -1.94 -8.47
N SER A 274 -18.48 -1.00 -8.95
CA SER A 274 -18.69 -0.82 -10.39
C SER A 274 -17.48 -0.21 -11.11
N LEU A 275 -16.71 0.63 -10.42
CA LEU A 275 -15.53 1.31 -10.95
C LEU A 275 -14.22 0.57 -10.67
N LYS A 276 -14.24 -0.36 -9.73
CA LYS A 276 -13.05 -1.06 -9.23
C LYS A 276 -12.13 -1.62 -10.34
N PRO A 277 -12.64 -2.30 -11.39
CA PRO A 277 -11.77 -2.79 -12.46
C PRO A 277 -11.03 -1.66 -13.19
N LEU A 278 -11.73 -0.57 -13.49
CA LEU A 278 -11.17 0.58 -14.18
C LEU A 278 -10.14 1.33 -13.32
N ILE A 279 -10.47 1.59 -12.05
CA ILE A 279 -9.58 2.22 -11.07
C ILE A 279 -8.31 1.40 -10.91
N SER A 280 -8.45 0.08 -10.75
CA SER A 280 -7.31 -0.82 -10.60
C SER A 280 -6.39 -0.78 -11.83
N MET A 281 -6.97 -0.75 -13.02
CA MET A 281 -6.20 -0.64 -14.28
C MET A 281 -5.44 0.69 -14.37
N TRP A 282 -6.05 1.83 -14.00
CA TRP A 282 -5.36 3.12 -13.98
C TRP A 282 -4.17 3.16 -13.01
N LEU A 283 -4.37 2.59 -11.81
CA LEU A 283 -3.31 2.55 -10.79
C LEU A 283 -2.18 1.59 -11.16
N ALA A 284 -2.51 0.44 -11.76
CA ALA A 284 -1.50 -0.48 -12.29
C ALA A 284 -0.69 0.17 -13.39
N GLN A 285 -1.36 0.87 -14.33
CA GLN A 285 -0.68 1.59 -15.41
C GLN A 285 0.25 2.68 -14.85
N ALA A 286 -0.18 3.46 -13.87
CA ALA A 286 0.67 4.47 -13.26
C ALA A 286 1.92 3.86 -12.60
N ALA A 287 1.77 2.74 -11.89
CA ALA A 287 2.89 2.04 -11.27
C ALA A 287 3.89 1.51 -12.32
N ASN A 288 3.38 0.93 -13.42
CA ASN A 288 4.21 0.42 -14.50
C ASN A 288 4.94 1.55 -15.25
N CYS A 289 4.30 2.69 -15.46
CA CYS A 289 4.92 3.84 -16.10
C CYS A 289 6.17 4.33 -15.37
N LEU A 290 6.22 4.19 -14.04
CA LEU A 290 7.38 4.59 -13.25
C LEU A 290 8.66 3.88 -13.71
N LEU A 291 8.59 2.58 -13.96
CA LEU A 291 9.74 1.77 -14.38
C LEU A 291 10.23 2.13 -15.79
N GLY A 292 9.38 2.71 -16.62
CA GLY A 292 9.72 3.18 -17.96
C GLY A 292 10.39 4.55 -18.02
N MET A 293 10.48 5.27 -16.90
CA MET A 293 10.99 6.65 -16.90
C MET A 293 12.52 6.80 -16.74
N GLY A 294 13.25 5.69 -16.71
CA GLY A 294 14.69 5.70 -16.43
C GLY A 294 15.02 5.87 -14.93
N GLU A 295 16.18 5.39 -14.53
CA GLU A 295 16.66 5.46 -13.15
C GLU A 295 16.96 6.89 -12.72
N ASN A 296 16.47 7.30 -11.55
CA ASN A 296 16.75 8.59 -10.95
C ASN A 296 16.48 8.56 -9.44
N LEU A 297 17.54 8.50 -8.65
CA LEU A 297 17.46 8.42 -7.17
C LEU A 297 17.00 9.72 -6.50
N HIS A 298 17.05 10.84 -7.20
CA HIS A 298 16.67 12.16 -6.67
C HIS A 298 15.21 12.53 -6.98
N ARG A 299 14.60 11.88 -7.97
CA ARG A 299 13.21 12.06 -8.32
C ARG A 299 12.31 11.50 -7.21
N ARG A 300 11.15 12.13 -7.02
CA ARG A 300 10.10 11.65 -6.10
C ARG A 300 8.77 11.62 -6.82
N VAL A 301 8.23 10.40 -6.96
CA VAL A 301 6.88 10.16 -7.46
C VAL A 301 6.16 9.34 -6.41
N TRP A 302 5.14 9.93 -5.81
CA TRP A 302 4.38 9.33 -4.73
C TRP A 302 3.21 8.53 -5.25
N PHE A 303 3.04 7.33 -4.70
CA PHE A 303 1.88 6.47 -4.91
C PHE A 303 1.22 6.24 -3.56
N ILE A 304 0.07 6.85 -3.34
CA ILE A 304 -0.64 6.79 -2.07
C ILE A 304 -1.90 5.96 -2.25
N TYR A 305 -1.90 4.76 -1.71
CA TYR A 305 -3.02 3.85 -1.72
C TYR A 305 -3.66 3.83 -0.33
N ASP A 306 -4.74 4.60 -0.13
CA ASP A 306 -5.45 4.69 1.17
C ASP A 306 -5.99 3.33 1.63
N GLU A 307 -6.45 2.49 0.70
CA GLU A 307 -6.97 1.15 0.96
C GLU A 307 -6.62 0.19 -0.18
N LEU A 308 -5.37 -0.28 -0.22
CA LEU A 308 -4.86 -1.13 -1.32
C LEU A 308 -5.71 -2.39 -1.57
N PRO A 309 -6.13 -3.17 -0.54
CA PRO A 309 -6.90 -4.40 -0.78
C PRO A 309 -8.30 -4.18 -1.33
N SER A 310 -8.79 -2.95 -1.39
CA SER A 310 -10.09 -2.64 -2.00
C SER A 310 -10.06 -2.61 -3.53
N LEU A 311 -8.88 -2.69 -4.11
CA LEU A 311 -8.66 -2.80 -5.55
C LEU A 311 -8.68 -4.27 -6.01
N ASN A 312 -8.80 -4.49 -7.31
CA ASN A 312 -8.40 -5.76 -7.89
C ASN A 312 -6.91 -5.98 -7.63
N LYS A 313 -6.47 -7.23 -7.61
CA LYS A 313 -5.04 -7.53 -7.61
C LYS A 313 -4.35 -6.73 -8.72
N LEU A 314 -3.30 -6.00 -8.37
CA LEU A 314 -2.38 -5.36 -9.31
C LEU A 314 -1.23 -6.34 -9.56
N PRO A 315 -1.25 -7.13 -10.64
CA PRO A 315 -0.35 -8.28 -10.80
C PRO A 315 1.13 -7.90 -10.80
N GLU A 316 1.44 -6.72 -11.32
CA GLU A 316 2.81 -6.24 -11.48
C GLU A 316 3.32 -5.44 -10.28
N LEU A 317 2.43 -5.03 -9.35
CA LEU A 317 2.79 -4.22 -8.19
C LEU A 317 3.90 -4.85 -7.32
N PRO A 318 3.91 -6.15 -7.02
CA PRO A 318 5.02 -6.76 -6.29
C PRO A 318 6.38 -6.55 -6.96
N GLY A 319 6.44 -6.72 -8.27
CA GLY A 319 7.65 -6.46 -9.07
C GLY A 319 8.03 -4.97 -9.09
N VAL A 320 7.05 -4.08 -9.23
CA VAL A 320 7.27 -2.63 -9.17
C VAL A 320 7.85 -2.24 -7.82
N LEU A 321 7.31 -2.72 -6.71
CA LEU A 321 7.82 -2.41 -5.36
C LEU A 321 9.28 -2.89 -5.17
N ALA A 322 9.65 -4.00 -5.78
CA ALA A 322 11.03 -4.50 -5.70
C ALA A 322 12.04 -3.57 -6.38
N GLU A 323 11.62 -2.81 -7.40
CA GLU A 323 12.52 -2.01 -8.23
C GLU A 323 12.32 -0.49 -8.10
N ALA A 324 11.14 -0.02 -7.70
CA ALA A 324 10.72 1.39 -7.79
C ALA A 324 11.65 2.38 -7.08
N ARG A 325 12.39 1.94 -6.06
CA ARG A 325 13.38 2.78 -5.36
C ARG A 325 14.37 3.42 -6.32
N ARG A 326 14.89 2.68 -7.31
CA ARG A 326 15.86 3.19 -8.30
C ARG A 326 15.26 4.25 -9.20
N PHE A 327 13.95 4.24 -9.36
CA PHE A 327 13.20 5.16 -10.21
C PHE A 327 12.60 6.34 -9.43
N GLY A 328 12.85 6.44 -8.13
CA GLY A 328 12.32 7.49 -7.28
C GLY A 328 10.87 7.29 -6.83
N GLY A 329 10.36 6.07 -6.88
CA GLY A 329 9.01 5.73 -6.43
C GLY A 329 8.90 5.72 -4.90
N CYS A 330 7.87 6.40 -4.38
CA CYS A 330 7.56 6.51 -2.97
C CYS A 330 6.16 5.92 -2.72
N PHE A 331 6.08 4.72 -2.17
CA PHE A 331 4.80 4.03 -1.96
C PHE A 331 4.33 4.17 -0.53
N VAL A 332 3.06 4.54 -0.36
CA VAL A 332 2.33 4.52 0.90
C VAL A 332 1.20 3.50 0.78
N LEU A 333 1.33 2.38 1.47
CA LEU A 333 0.39 1.27 1.42
C LEU A 333 -0.54 1.32 2.63
N GLY A 334 -1.79 1.72 2.42
CA GLY A 334 -2.84 1.73 3.42
C GLY A 334 -3.68 0.45 3.36
N PHE A 335 -3.98 -0.14 4.52
CA PHE A 335 -4.92 -1.26 4.64
C PHE A 335 -5.41 -1.41 6.09
N GLN A 336 -6.50 -2.15 6.26
CA GLN A 336 -7.18 -2.30 7.55
C GLN A 336 -6.92 -3.64 8.20
N ALA A 337 -6.64 -4.67 7.39
CA ALA A 337 -6.39 -6.02 7.86
C ALA A 337 -5.37 -6.74 6.97
N LYS A 338 -4.42 -7.44 7.60
CA LYS A 338 -3.44 -8.28 6.90
C LYS A 338 -4.14 -9.39 6.11
N ALA A 339 -5.21 -9.95 6.65
CA ALA A 339 -6.01 -10.97 5.99
C ALA A 339 -6.57 -10.52 4.63
N GLN A 340 -6.90 -9.24 4.45
CA GLN A 340 -7.34 -8.70 3.16
C GLN A 340 -6.20 -8.65 2.14
N MET A 341 -5.00 -8.30 2.57
CA MET A 341 -3.81 -8.38 1.72
C MET A 341 -3.53 -9.82 1.29
N ASP A 342 -3.59 -10.77 2.23
CA ASP A 342 -3.41 -12.20 1.97
C ASP A 342 -4.46 -12.74 1.00
N PHE A 343 -5.70 -12.32 1.14
CA PHE A 343 -6.77 -12.71 0.23
C PHE A 343 -6.53 -12.20 -1.19
N THR A 344 -6.08 -10.95 -1.34
CA THR A 344 -5.91 -10.31 -2.65
C THR A 344 -4.67 -10.80 -3.38
N TYR A 345 -3.53 -10.90 -2.69
CA TYR A 345 -2.23 -11.20 -3.30
C TYR A 345 -1.75 -12.62 -3.10
N GLY A 346 -2.34 -13.37 -2.15
CA GLY A 346 -1.81 -14.59 -1.61
C GLY A 346 -0.83 -14.28 -0.46
N LYS A 347 -0.80 -15.14 0.57
CA LYS A 347 -0.02 -14.90 1.80
C LYS A 347 1.45 -14.63 1.52
N GLU A 348 2.09 -15.46 0.72
CA GLU A 348 3.54 -15.35 0.43
C GLU A 348 3.88 -14.06 -0.31
N THR A 349 3.07 -13.69 -1.31
CA THR A 349 3.26 -12.45 -2.07
C THR A 349 2.99 -11.22 -1.18
N ALA A 350 1.94 -11.25 -0.37
CA ALA A 350 1.63 -10.18 0.58
C ALA A 350 2.76 -9.99 1.60
N ASP A 351 3.31 -11.07 2.15
CA ASP A 351 4.44 -11.04 3.07
C ASP A 351 5.69 -10.45 2.39
N ALA A 352 5.97 -10.84 1.14
CA ALA A 352 7.08 -10.29 0.36
C ALA A 352 6.91 -8.79 0.10
N MET A 353 5.71 -8.34 -0.30
CA MET A 353 5.41 -6.91 -0.51
C MET A 353 5.61 -6.10 0.78
N LEU A 354 5.06 -6.57 1.89
CA LEU A 354 5.18 -5.89 3.19
C LEU A 354 6.61 -5.95 3.74
N GLY A 355 7.38 -6.96 3.38
CA GLY A 355 8.81 -7.08 3.70
C GLY A 355 9.68 -5.97 3.08
N LEU A 356 9.22 -5.35 1.98
CA LEU A 356 9.90 -4.22 1.34
C LEU A 356 9.61 -2.88 2.01
N VAL A 357 8.61 -2.81 2.90
CA VAL A 357 8.18 -1.57 3.54
C VAL A 357 8.94 -1.36 4.85
N ASN A 358 9.76 -0.32 4.89
CA ASN A 358 10.68 -0.11 6.01
C ASN A 358 10.13 0.78 7.13
N THR A 359 9.26 1.74 6.82
CA THR A 359 8.62 2.58 7.85
C THR A 359 7.17 2.18 8.00
N ARG A 360 6.76 1.80 9.21
CA ARG A 360 5.45 1.20 9.44
C ARG A 360 4.73 1.90 10.58
N PHE A 361 3.48 2.32 10.30
CA PHE A 361 2.57 2.92 11.27
C PHE A 361 1.48 1.92 11.61
N PHE A 362 1.43 1.47 12.85
CA PHE A 362 0.46 0.52 13.36
C PHE A 362 -0.54 1.23 14.27
N PHE A 363 -1.73 1.45 13.78
CA PHE A 363 -2.87 1.98 14.53
C PHE A 363 -3.65 0.86 15.22
N ARG A 364 -4.74 1.22 15.91
CA ARG A 364 -5.58 0.26 16.61
C ARG A 364 -6.10 -0.84 15.69
N SER A 365 -6.05 -2.07 16.19
CA SER A 365 -6.68 -3.23 15.62
C SER A 365 -7.47 -3.97 16.69
N PRO A 366 -8.81 -4.05 16.62
CA PRO A 366 -9.64 -4.74 17.61
C PRO A 366 -9.54 -6.26 17.53
N SER A 367 -9.24 -6.82 16.36
CA SER A 367 -9.09 -8.26 16.17
C SER A 367 -7.85 -8.79 16.87
N SER A 368 -7.99 -9.86 17.67
CA SER A 368 -6.85 -10.50 18.34
C SER A 368 -5.82 -11.03 17.34
N THR A 369 -6.27 -11.74 16.30
CA THR A 369 -5.39 -12.30 15.27
C THR A 369 -4.56 -11.22 14.57
N GLU A 370 -5.20 -10.10 14.22
CA GLU A 370 -4.53 -8.97 13.58
C GLU A 370 -3.59 -8.26 14.58
N ALA A 371 -4.01 -8.07 15.82
CA ALA A 371 -3.18 -7.46 16.85
C ALA A 371 -1.96 -8.32 17.21
N GLU A 372 -2.08 -9.64 17.20
CA GLU A 372 -0.94 -10.56 17.36
C GLU A 372 0.03 -10.47 16.18
N TRP A 373 -0.47 -10.29 14.95
CA TRP A 373 0.40 -10.02 13.81
C TRP A 373 1.19 -8.72 14.02
N VAL A 374 0.52 -7.65 14.41
CA VAL A 374 1.17 -6.35 14.71
C VAL A 374 2.21 -6.48 15.83
N GLN A 375 1.89 -7.21 16.91
CA GLN A 375 2.80 -7.50 18.02
C GLN A 375 4.12 -8.13 17.52
N ARG A 376 4.01 -9.13 16.62
CA ARG A 376 5.19 -9.77 16.01
C ARG A 376 5.99 -8.82 15.13
N GLU A 377 5.30 -7.98 14.34
CA GLU A 377 5.95 -7.01 13.44
C GLU A 377 6.68 -5.89 14.19
N ILE A 378 6.14 -5.42 15.33
CA ILE A 378 6.82 -4.45 16.19
C ILE A 378 8.09 -5.06 16.76
N GLY A 379 8.06 -6.34 17.16
CA GLY A 379 9.24 -7.10 17.53
C GLY A 379 9.37 -7.40 19.01
N GLN A 380 10.51 -7.93 19.35
CA GLN A 380 10.86 -8.43 20.68
C GLN A 380 12.14 -7.81 21.20
N ARG A 381 12.29 -7.84 22.52
CA ARG A 381 13.55 -7.60 23.22
C ARG A 381 13.97 -8.86 23.97
N ARG A 382 15.24 -9.01 24.17
CA ARG A 382 15.81 -10.10 24.98
C ARG A 382 16.23 -9.54 26.32
N ASP A 383 15.64 -10.11 27.36
CA ASP A 383 15.92 -9.75 28.74
C ASP A 383 16.54 -10.96 29.47
N LYS A 384 17.49 -10.68 30.38
CA LYS A 384 17.89 -11.65 31.40
C LYS A 384 16.96 -11.46 32.59
N VAL A 385 16.09 -12.44 32.81
CA VAL A 385 15.10 -12.40 33.89
C VAL A 385 15.69 -13.13 35.10
N PHE A 386 15.57 -12.48 36.25
CA PHE A 386 15.94 -13.08 37.53
C PHE A 386 14.88 -14.10 37.93
N SER A 387 15.28 -15.37 38.11
CA SER A 387 14.42 -16.44 38.56
C SER A 387 14.90 -16.97 39.91
N GLU A 388 14.05 -16.88 40.94
CA GLU A 388 14.23 -17.53 42.21
C GLU A 388 13.55 -18.90 42.21
N GLN A 389 14.31 -19.96 42.41
CA GLN A 389 13.76 -21.29 42.62
C GLN A 389 13.91 -21.67 44.08
N TYR A 390 12.78 -21.88 44.74
CA TYR A 390 12.74 -22.45 46.08
C TYR A 390 12.63 -23.97 45.98
N SER A 391 13.63 -24.67 46.49
CA SER A 391 13.56 -26.13 46.63
C SER A 391 13.18 -26.47 48.08
N TYR A 392 11.95 -26.97 48.28
CA TYR A 392 11.52 -27.51 49.56
C TYR A 392 11.91 -28.98 49.59
N GLY A 393 12.93 -29.32 50.37
CA GLY A 393 13.27 -30.72 50.69
C GLY A 393 12.35 -31.29 51.76
N ALA A 394 11.92 -32.55 51.60
CA ALA A 394 11.08 -33.26 52.57
C ALA A 394 11.85 -33.67 53.84
N ASP A 395 13.11 -33.37 53.97
CA ASP A 395 13.96 -33.65 55.12
C ASP A 395 14.64 -32.40 55.68
N THR A 396 14.81 -32.34 56.97
CA THR A 396 15.06 -31.17 57.82
C THR A 396 16.42 -30.46 57.67
N VAL A 397 17.14 -30.66 56.60
CA VAL A 397 18.46 -29.96 56.38
C VAL A 397 18.66 -29.61 54.92
N ARG A 398 18.44 -28.37 54.60
CA ARG A 398 18.86 -27.51 53.46
C ARG A 398 17.68 -26.97 52.66
N ASP A 399 17.19 -25.83 53.10
CA ASP A 399 16.51 -24.89 52.23
C ASP A 399 17.58 -24.25 51.32
N GLY A 400 17.61 -24.64 50.06
CA GLY A 400 18.48 -24.04 49.06
C GLY A 400 17.71 -23.05 48.22
N VAL A 401 18.08 -21.79 48.31
CA VAL A 401 17.60 -20.79 47.32
C VAL A 401 18.62 -20.77 46.17
N SER A 402 18.22 -21.21 44.99
CA SER A 402 19.02 -21.12 43.79
C SER A 402 18.58 -19.92 42.98
N PHE A 403 19.56 -19.01 42.68
CA PHE A 403 19.34 -17.87 41.82
C PHE A 403 19.85 -18.21 40.43
N SER A 404 18.99 -18.16 39.43
CA SER A 404 19.40 -18.28 38.04
C SER A 404 18.88 -17.09 37.24
N LYS A 405 19.69 -16.60 36.32
CA LYS A 405 19.27 -15.63 35.31
C LYS A 405 18.95 -16.42 34.04
N VAL A 406 17.70 -16.36 33.59
CA VAL A 406 17.21 -17.02 32.38
C VAL A 406 17.04 -15.95 31.30
N GLU A 407 17.55 -16.21 30.10
CA GLU A 407 17.27 -15.36 28.95
C GLU A 407 15.85 -15.63 28.43
N GLU A 408 15.07 -14.57 28.28
CA GLU A 408 13.69 -14.63 27.81
C GLU A 408 13.46 -13.57 26.73
N ASP A 409 12.87 -13.99 25.61
CA ASP A 409 12.41 -13.07 24.57
C ASP A 409 11.01 -12.58 24.92
N ARG A 410 10.84 -11.27 25.08
CA ARG A 410 9.57 -10.61 25.40
C ARG A 410 9.13 -9.68 24.30
N TYR A 411 7.87 -9.73 23.92
CA TYR A 411 7.30 -8.75 23.00
C TYR A 411 7.37 -7.34 23.58
N LEU A 412 7.72 -6.37 22.73
CA LEU A 412 7.76 -4.96 23.12
C LEU A 412 6.40 -4.41 23.48
N VAL A 413 5.37 -4.89 22.80
CA VAL A 413 3.98 -4.45 22.95
C VAL A 413 3.11 -5.70 23.03
N ASN A 414 2.18 -5.73 23.97
CA ASN A 414 1.20 -6.79 24.05
C ASN A 414 0.07 -6.54 23.03
N TYR A 415 -0.47 -7.59 22.44
CA TYR A 415 -1.59 -7.48 21.49
C TYR A 415 -2.81 -6.75 22.10
N THR A 416 -3.05 -6.88 23.40
CA THR A 416 -4.13 -6.17 24.11
C THR A 416 -3.92 -4.64 24.13
N ASP A 417 -2.66 -4.16 24.14
CA ASP A 417 -2.36 -2.73 24.08
C ASP A 417 -2.64 -2.19 22.68
N ILE A 418 -2.40 -2.99 21.66
CA ILE A 418 -2.72 -2.66 20.26
C ILE A 418 -4.25 -2.56 20.07
N GLN A 419 -5.00 -3.49 20.68
CA GLN A 419 -6.47 -3.46 20.63
C GLN A 419 -7.06 -2.21 21.31
N LYS A 420 -6.40 -1.69 22.34
CA LYS A 420 -6.86 -0.55 23.16
C LYS A 420 -6.28 0.79 22.75
N LEU A 421 -5.46 0.87 21.69
CA LEU A 421 -4.87 2.13 21.24
C LEU A 421 -5.98 3.19 21.05
N PRO A 422 -5.81 4.39 21.63
CA PRO A 422 -6.71 5.51 21.36
C PRO A 422 -6.68 5.93 19.88
N ASN A 423 -7.71 6.62 19.43
CA ASN A 423 -7.69 7.27 18.12
C ASN A 423 -6.50 8.22 18.04
N LEU A 424 -5.91 8.36 16.85
CA LEU A 424 -4.73 9.18 16.58
C LEU A 424 -3.46 8.71 17.30
N SER A 425 -3.46 7.50 17.87
CA SER A 425 -2.27 6.90 18.47
C SER A 425 -1.81 5.70 17.64
N CYS A 426 -0.49 5.53 17.54
CA CYS A 426 0.10 4.43 16.80
C CYS A 426 1.47 4.04 17.36
N TYR A 427 1.91 2.86 16.96
CA TYR A 427 3.31 2.45 17.05
C TYR A 427 3.98 2.65 15.69
N VAL A 428 5.18 3.23 15.70
CA VAL A 428 5.97 3.47 14.49
C VAL A 428 7.26 2.68 14.57
N THR A 429 7.58 1.93 13.52
CA THR A 429 8.86 1.23 13.40
C THR A 429 9.64 1.74 12.21
N PHE A 430 10.96 1.82 12.36
CA PHE A 430 11.90 2.31 11.37
C PHE A 430 12.91 1.22 10.99
N PRO A 431 13.56 1.34 9.82
CA PRO A 431 14.73 0.54 9.51
C PRO A 431 15.93 0.94 10.40
N GLY A 432 16.85 0.00 10.59
CA GLY A 432 18.05 0.22 11.41
C GLY A 432 17.82 0.01 12.91
N ASP A 433 18.61 0.69 13.72
CA ASP A 433 18.69 0.52 15.17
C ASP A 433 17.83 1.51 15.98
N TYR A 434 16.94 2.23 15.31
CA TYR A 434 16.00 3.12 15.99
C TYR A 434 14.95 2.34 16.80
N PRO A 435 14.58 2.85 17.99
CA PRO A 435 13.52 2.24 18.78
C PRO A 435 12.19 2.32 18.04
N ALA A 436 11.28 1.39 18.33
CA ALA A 436 9.88 1.57 18.02
C ALA A 436 9.33 2.75 18.85
N VAL A 437 8.50 3.57 18.24
CA VAL A 437 7.97 4.77 18.88
C VAL A 437 6.46 4.60 19.08
N ARG A 438 5.98 4.75 20.31
CA ARG A 438 4.57 4.99 20.58
C ARG A 438 4.31 6.49 20.54
N MET A 439 3.40 6.93 19.66
CA MET A 439 3.07 8.33 19.54
C MET A 439 1.57 8.57 19.49
N SER A 440 1.16 9.75 19.97
CA SER A 440 -0.17 10.30 19.78
C SER A 440 -0.06 11.53 18.90
N MET A 441 -0.86 11.58 17.84
CA MET A 441 -0.83 12.64 16.86
C MET A 441 -1.89 13.71 17.15
N ARG A 442 -1.60 14.93 16.72
CA ARG A 442 -2.61 15.98 16.67
C ARG A 442 -3.54 15.76 15.47
N TYR A 443 -4.82 16.04 15.67
CA TYR A 443 -5.76 16.03 14.54
C TYR A 443 -5.47 17.18 13.60
N GLU A 444 -5.33 16.87 12.32
CA GLU A 444 -5.09 17.86 11.27
C GLU A 444 -6.43 18.39 10.76
N LYS A 445 -6.80 19.58 11.22
CA LYS A 445 -8.02 20.26 10.74
C LYS A 445 -7.72 20.94 9.41
N ILE A 446 -8.18 20.34 8.32
CA ILE A 446 -8.08 20.89 6.96
C ILE A 446 -9.50 21.24 6.52
N LYS A 447 -9.68 22.44 5.97
CA LYS A 447 -10.96 22.85 5.38
C LYS A 447 -11.13 22.12 4.04
N ASP A 448 -12.37 21.82 3.68
CA ASP A 448 -12.67 21.30 2.35
C ASP A 448 -12.39 22.40 1.30
N CYS A 449 -11.85 21.98 0.16
CA CYS A 449 -11.54 22.84 -1.00
C CYS A 449 -12.83 23.27 -1.72
#